data_dc7baa8073a7bcb579a79766fe63de19
#
_entry.id   dc7baa8073a7bcb579a79766fe63de19
#
_cell.length_a   1.000
_cell.length_b   1.000
_cell.length_c   1.000
_cell.angle_alpha   90.00
_cell.angle_beta   90.00
_cell.angle_gamma   90.00
#
_symmetry.space_group_name_H-M   'P 1'
#
loop_
_entity.id
_entity.type
_entity.pdbx_description
1 polymer ?
#
loop_
_entity_poly.entity_id
_entity_poly.type
_entity_poly.pdbx_seq_one_letter_code
_entity_poly.pdbx_strand_id
1 'polypeptide(L)'
;MILRQNNSDGSFDLPVLSGLIVHSTGETQVTDGTVLLVDADGFDGSGVIVDGTASIRKLATNGTYDYVILIDQSYTSGGDGYNGTGLLGIRTEAASMPTSSTATFVGEADATVITGSQDYELRNGTSQLSVNFSTSKLDVTMAGFTATDLYSQTVTTAPINRIVGNNLTIAGNGFSGGTFSTLNNGSTVNLTGANTSTLSGGAFFGYNTNSATPDEVAGVVLMKDDNGLVSAWYIAD
;
A
#
# COMPACT_ATOMS: atom_id res chain seq x y z
N MET A 1 -6.81 0.24 4.06
CA MET A 1 -5.68 0.48 4.96
C MET A 1 -5.07 -0.86 5.30
N ILE A 2 -3.77 -0.98 5.26
CA ILE A 2 -3.05 -2.17 5.72
C ILE A 2 -2.02 -1.69 6.74
N LEU A 3 -2.18 -2.11 8.00
CA LEU A 3 -1.25 -1.80 9.07
C LEU A 3 -0.52 -3.07 9.47
N ARG A 4 0.80 -3.03 9.52
CA ARG A 4 1.64 -4.09 10.09
C ARG A 4 1.92 -3.83 11.55
N GLN A 5 2.02 -4.86 12.35
CA GLN A 5 2.51 -4.79 13.71
C GLN A 5 4.04 -4.97 13.72
N ASN A 6 4.74 -4.06 14.38
CA ASN A 6 6.15 -4.22 14.74
C ASN A 6 6.19 -4.61 16.22
N ASN A 7 6.68 -5.77 16.52
CA ASN A 7 6.79 -6.25 17.90
C ASN A 7 8.05 -5.70 18.58
N SER A 8 8.03 -5.64 19.91
CA SER A 8 9.16 -5.14 20.70
C SER A 8 10.43 -5.97 20.59
N ASP A 9 10.34 -7.21 20.08
CA ASP A 9 11.47 -8.11 19.82
C ASP A 9 12.05 -7.97 18.41
N GLY A 10 11.55 -7.02 17.62
CA GLY A 10 11.97 -6.78 16.24
C GLY A 10 11.28 -7.67 15.20
N SER A 11 10.36 -8.54 15.61
CA SER A 11 9.54 -9.32 14.68
C SER A 11 8.37 -8.49 14.13
N PHE A 12 7.74 -8.99 13.05
CA PHE A 12 6.58 -8.36 12.43
C PHE A 12 5.43 -9.34 12.34
N ASP A 13 4.22 -8.88 12.62
CA ASP A 13 3.01 -9.62 12.33
C ASP A 13 2.24 -8.98 11.18
N LEU A 14 1.55 -9.81 10.39
CA LEU A 14 0.60 -9.35 9.39
C LEU A 14 -0.58 -8.68 10.09
N PRO A 15 -1.30 -7.78 9.36
CA PRO A 15 -2.08 -6.75 10.00
C PRO A 15 -3.02 -7.33 11.05
N VAL A 16 -2.70 -7.02 12.26
CA VAL A 16 -3.57 -7.25 13.41
C VAL A 16 -4.66 -6.19 13.44
N LEU A 17 -4.37 -4.99 12.89
CA LEU A 17 -5.34 -3.91 12.81
C LEU A 17 -5.92 -3.79 11.41
N SER A 18 -7.23 -3.94 11.28
CA SER A 18 -8.00 -3.74 10.06
C SER A 18 -8.57 -2.32 9.93
N GLY A 19 -8.49 -1.52 10.97
CA GLY A 19 -8.97 -0.15 10.97
C GLY A 19 -8.51 0.68 12.15
N LEU A 20 -8.77 1.97 12.06
CA LEU A 20 -8.50 2.96 13.07
C LEU A 20 -9.74 3.83 13.26
N ILE A 21 -10.22 3.94 14.49
CA ILE A 21 -11.26 4.88 14.90
C ILE A 21 -10.59 6.01 15.67
N VAL A 22 -10.82 7.23 15.22
CA VAL A 22 -10.29 8.42 15.88
C VAL A 22 -11.36 9.04 16.74
N HIS A 23 -11.06 9.18 18.02
CA HIS A 23 -11.87 9.95 18.95
C HIS A 23 -11.40 11.42 18.91
N SER A 24 -12.31 12.34 18.77
CA SER A 24 -12.08 13.72 18.30
C SER A 24 -11.37 14.68 19.26
N THR A 25 -10.72 14.23 20.32
CA THR A 25 -10.32 15.11 21.41
C THR A 25 -8.85 15.50 21.46
N GLY A 26 -8.02 15.06 20.54
CA GLY A 26 -6.57 15.26 20.65
C GLY A 26 -5.85 15.45 19.33
N GLU A 27 -6.43 16.12 18.35
CA GLU A 27 -5.73 16.41 17.10
C GLU A 27 -4.68 17.50 17.31
N THR A 28 -3.44 17.20 17.00
CA THR A 28 -2.35 18.18 16.93
C THR A 28 -1.73 18.14 15.55
N GLN A 29 -1.84 19.22 14.80
CA GLN A 29 -1.17 19.35 13.51
C GLN A 29 0.30 19.67 13.69
N VAL A 30 1.17 18.92 13.05
CA VAL A 30 2.62 19.14 13.03
C VAL A 30 3.02 19.84 11.73
N THR A 31 4.09 20.62 11.76
CA THR A 31 4.54 21.53 10.69
C THR A 31 4.90 20.86 9.36
N ASP A 32 5.07 19.57 9.30
CA ASP A 32 5.36 18.79 8.10
C ASP A 32 4.14 18.17 7.42
N GLY A 33 2.93 18.56 7.87
CA GLY A 33 1.68 17.96 7.38
C GLY A 33 1.30 16.64 8.05
N THR A 34 2.03 16.24 9.10
CA THR A 34 1.65 15.10 9.94
C THR A 34 0.60 15.56 10.95
N VAL A 35 -0.47 14.78 11.08
CA VAL A 35 -1.48 14.95 12.12
C VAL A 35 -1.26 13.88 13.17
N LEU A 36 -1.05 14.28 14.41
CA LEU A 36 -0.95 13.38 15.56
C LEU A 36 -2.30 13.34 16.27
N LEU A 37 -2.84 12.14 16.41
CA LEU A 37 -4.11 11.87 17.09
C LEU A 37 -3.78 11.16 18.39
N VAL A 38 -4.07 11.80 19.52
CA VAL A 38 -3.67 11.32 20.85
C VAL A 38 -4.72 10.40 21.51
N ASP A 39 -5.88 10.28 20.91
CA ASP A 39 -6.97 9.43 21.37
C ASP A 39 -7.52 8.67 20.17
N ALA A 40 -6.99 7.49 19.93
CA ALA A 40 -7.33 6.67 18.80
C ALA A 40 -7.43 5.20 19.20
N ASP A 41 -8.45 4.52 18.68
CA ASP A 41 -8.64 3.08 18.83
C ASP A 41 -8.26 2.37 17.55
N GLY A 42 -7.35 1.41 17.66
CA GLY A 42 -7.11 0.44 16.60
C GLY A 42 -8.04 -0.76 16.79
N PHE A 43 -8.54 -1.34 15.72
CA PHE A 43 -9.31 -2.58 15.80
C PHE A 43 -8.84 -3.60 14.77
N ASP A 44 -8.82 -4.85 15.18
CA ASP A 44 -8.58 -6.00 14.31
C ASP A 44 -9.88 -6.48 13.63
N GLY A 45 -9.76 -7.52 12.79
CA GLY A 45 -10.91 -8.11 12.11
C GLY A 45 -11.91 -8.80 13.05
N SER A 46 -11.57 -9.01 14.32
CA SER A 46 -12.44 -9.57 15.35
C SER A 46 -13.20 -8.51 16.14
N GLY A 47 -12.89 -7.24 15.93
CA GLY A 47 -13.51 -6.11 16.63
C GLY A 47 -12.88 -5.78 17.98
N VAL A 48 -11.68 -6.28 18.26
CA VAL A 48 -10.92 -5.88 19.45
C VAL A 48 -10.46 -4.43 19.27
N ILE A 49 -10.76 -3.59 20.24
CA ILE A 49 -10.37 -2.19 20.29
C ILE A 49 -9.17 -2.06 21.24
N VAL A 50 -8.17 -1.32 20.81
CA VAL A 50 -6.94 -1.08 21.57
C VAL A 50 -6.66 0.41 21.60
N ASP A 51 -6.70 1.00 22.78
CA ASP A 51 -6.39 2.42 22.99
C ASP A 51 -4.95 2.75 22.61
N GLY A 52 -4.74 3.89 21.98
CA GLY A 52 -3.40 4.30 21.61
C GLY A 52 -3.30 5.69 20.98
N THR A 53 -2.18 5.92 20.34
CA THR A 53 -1.86 7.16 19.63
C THR A 53 -1.62 6.85 18.16
N ALA A 54 -2.24 7.62 17.27
CA ALA A 54 -2.04 7.50 15.84
C ALA A 54 -1.36 8.74 15.26
N SER A 55 -0.55 8.56 14.24
CA SER A 55 -0.13 9.64 13.36
C SER A 55 -0.46 9.33 11.91
N ILE A 56 -0.88 10.35 11.18
CA ILE A 56 -1.24 10.25 9.77
C ILE A 56 -0.47 11.33 9.01
N ARG A 57 0.24 10.93 7.96
CA ARG A 57 1.03 11.84 7.12
C ARG A 57 0.70 11.59 5.65
N LYS A 58 0.47 12.66 4.89
CA LYS A 58 0.38 12.56 3.42
C LYS A 58 1.73 12.17 2.86
N LEU A 59 1.78 11.14 2.02
CA LEU A 59 2.97 10.79 1.26
C LEU A 59 3.13 11.76 0.08
N ALA A 60 4.38 12.09 -0.23
CA ALA A 60 4.70 12.86 -1.42
C ALA A 60 4.62 11.95 -2.65
N THR A 61 4.04 12.48 -3.71
CA THR A 61 4.04 11.91 -5.05
C THR A 61 4.70 12.91 -6.01
N ASN A 62 5.31 12.43 -7.10
CA ASN A 62 5.89 13.31 -8.12
C ASN A 62 4.82 13.82 -9.08
N GLY A 63 3.78 13.00 -9.34
CA GLY A 63 2.61 13.37 -10.12
C GLY A 63 1.56 14.13 -9.31
N THR A 64 0.63 14.75 -10.02
CA THR A 64 -0.55 15.39 -9.44
C THR A 64 -1.73 14.47 -9.60
N TYR A 65 -2.30 14.03 -8.48
CA TYR A 65 -3.50 13.21 -8.43
C TYR A 65 -4.60 14.02 -7.75
N ASP A 66 -5.76 14.12 -8.42
CA ASP A 66 -6.84 15.01 -8.03
C ASP A 66 -7.85 14.34 -7.09
N TYR A 67 -7.97 13.01 -7.17
CA TYR A 67 -9.03 12.26 -6.51
C TYR A 67 -8.53 11.33 -5.41
N VAL A 68 -7.26 10.98 -5.39
CA VAL A 68 -6.68 10.12 -4.34
C VAL A 68 -5.39 10.68 -3.78
N ILE A 69 -5.20 10.52 -2.49
CA ILE A 69 -3.92 10.75 -1.81
C ILE A 69 -3.49 9.49 -1.09
N LEU A 70 -2.19 9.29 -1.06
CA LEU A 70 -1.55 8.27 -0.25
C LEU A 70 -1.25 8.84 1.13
N ILE A 71 -1.51 8.06 2.15
CA ILE A 71 -1.19 8.43 3.53
C ILE A 71 -0.34 7.35 4.18
N ASP A 72 0.66 7.80 4.92
CA ASP A 72 1.39 6.96 5.85
C ASP A 72 0.75 7.05 7.21
N GLN A 73 0.57 5.93 7.87
CA GLN A 73 -0.10 5.83 9.15
C GLN A 73 0.76 5.04 10.12
N SER A 74 0.89 5.56 11.32
CA SER A 74 1.43 4.80 12.44
C SER A 74 0.45 4.85 13.61
N TYR A 75 0.45 3.80 14.38
CA TYR A 75 -0.34 3.67 15.59
C TYR A 75 0.50 2.98 16.66
N THR A 76 0.43 3.45 17.88
CA THR A 76 1.21 2.89 19.00
C THR A 76 0.28 2.64 20.19
N SER A 77 0.34 1.46 20.74
CA SER A 77 -0.40 1.06 21.94
C SER A 77 0.37 0.02 22.72
N GLY A 78 0.42 0.16 24.04
CA GLY A 78 1.01 -0.83 24.95
C GLY A 78 2.50 -1.15 24.72
N GLY A 79 3.21 -0.34 23.94
CA GLY A 79 4.60 -0.58 23.55
C GLY A 79 4.75 -1.19 22.15
N ASP A 80 3.67 -1.65 21.55
CA ASP A 80 3.64 -2.14 20.18
C ASP A 80 3.39 -1.00 19.19
N GLY A 81 4.03 -1.06 18.02
CA GLY A 81 3.86 -0.11 16.93
C GLY A 81 3.24 -0.76 15.69
N TYR A 82 2.32 -0.05 15.05
CA TYR A 82 1.66 -0.49 13.83
C TYR A 82 1.89 0.56 12.76
N ASN A 83 2.36 0.15 11.58
CA ASN A 83 2.65 1.06 10.49
C ASN A 83 2.07 0.54 9.19
N GLY A 84 1.67 1.45 8.32
CA GLY A 84 1.17 1.07 7.01
C GLY A 84 0.78 2.26 6.14
N THR A 85 0.55 1.96 4.88
CA THR A 85 0.08 2.91 3.91
C THR A 85 -1.41 2.76 3.68
N GLY A 86 -2.11 3.87 3.63
CA GLY A 86 -3.53 3.95 3.33
C GLY A 86 -3.82 4.80 2.11
N LEU A 87 -5.05 4.70 1.65
CA LEU A 87 -5.59 5.48 0.54
C LEU A 87 -6.77 6.32 1.06
N LEU A 88 -6.76 7.61 0.79
CA LEU A 88 -7.89 8.51 1.02
C LEU A 88 -8.27 9.19 -0.28
N GLY A 89 -9.56 9.24 -0.59
CA GLY A 89 -9.97 9.88 -1.83
C GLY A 89 -11.45 9.74 -2.16
N ILE A 90 -11.84 10.34 -3.28
CA ILE A 90 -13.17 10.26 -3.83
C ILE A 90 -13.23 9.06 -4.76
N ARG A 91 -13.79 7.97 -4.28
CA ARG A 91 -13.93 6.74 -5.08
C ARG A 91 -14.93 6.93 -6.22
N THR A 92 -14.63 6.36 -7.37
CA THR A 92 -15.60 6.22 -8.45
C THR A 92 -16.83 5.47 -7.95
N GLU A 93 -18.03 5.94 -8.26
CA GLU A 93 -19.25 5.22 -7.89
C GLU A 93 -19.29 3.84 -8.53
N ALA A 94 -19.65 2.82 -7.74
CA ALA A 94 -19.68 1.44 -8.23
C ALA A 94 -20.62 1.26 -9.44
N ALA A 95 -21.71 2.00 -9.50
CA ALA A 95 -22.65 1.99 -10.63
C ALA A 95 -22.08 2.66 -11.89
N SER A 96 -21.06 3.48 -11.76
CA SER A 96 -20.37 4.18 -12.86
C SER A 96 -19.16 3.42 -13.37
N MET A 97 -18.80 2.30 -12.72
CA MET A 97 -17.67 1.48 -13.18
C MET A 97 -17.97 0.84 -14.54
N PRO A 98 -17.00 0.81 -15.46
CA PRO A 98 -17.15 0.11 -16.73
C PRO A 98 -17.45 -1.38 -16.52
N THR A 99 -18.29 -1.94 -17.39
CA THR A 99 -18.60 -3.39 -17.40
C THR A 99 -18.01 -4.11 -18.61
N SER A 100 -17.44 -3.35 -19.54
CA SER A 100 -16.79 -3.86 -20.75
C SER A 100 -15.72 -2.84 -21.16
N SER A 101 -14.63 -3.24 -21.61
CA SER A 101 -13.47 -2.47 -22.08
C SER A 101 -12.19 -2.88 -21.35
N THR A 102 -11.10 -2.34 -21.82
CA THR A 102 -9.79 -2.42 -21.16
C THR A 102 -9.26 -1.01 -20.95
N ALA A 103 -8.46 -0.83 -19.93
CA ALA A 103 -7.73 0.41 -19.66
C ALA A 103 -6.31 0.12 -19.23
N THR A 104 -5.42 1.07 -19.43
CA THR A 104 -4.07 1.05 -18.89
C THR A 104 -3.86 2.36 -18.15
N PHE A 105 -3.42 2.26 -16.90
CA PHE A 105 -3.04 3.38 -16.05
C PHE A 105 -1.53 3.34 -15.83
N VAL A 106 -0.88 4.49 -15.82
CA VAL A 106 0.57 4.59 -15.60
C VAL A 106 0.83 5.66 -14.54
N GLY A 107 1.74 5.37 -13.62
CA GLY A 107 2.03 6.31 -12.55
C GLY A 107 3.23 5.89 -11.71
N GLU A 108 3.12 6.05 -10.41
CA GLU A 108 4.21 5.93 -9.47
C GLU A 108 4.04 4.74 -8.53
N ALA A 109 5.16 4.26 -8.01
CA ALA A 109 5.20 3.24 -6.96
C ALA A 109 6.43 3.42 -6.09
N ASP A 110 6.28 3.17 -4.79
CA ASP A 110 7.39 2.97 -3.87
C ASP A 110 7.18 1.69 -3.07
N ALA A 111 8.27 1.19 -2.49
CA ALA A 111 8.20 0.01 -1.65
C ALA A 111 9.24 0.08 -0.52
N THR A 112 8.96 -0.65 0.55
CA THR A 112 9.95 -0.99 1.59
C THR A 112 10.18 -2.49 1.53
N VAL A 113 11.43 -2.90 1.54
CA VAL A 113 11.85 -4.29 1.58
C VAL A 113 12.64 -4.51 2.85
N ILE A 114 12.16 -5.37 3.72
CA ILE A 114 12.82 -5.77 4.96
C ILE A 114 13.28 -7.20 4.79
N THR A 115 14.55 -7.45 5.02
CA THR A 115 15.15 -8.79 5.02
C THR A 115 15.77 -9.06 6.38
N GLY A 116 16.10 -10.30 6.70
CA GLY A 116 16.73 -10.61 7.99
C GLY A 116 18.10 -9.95 8.24
N SER A 117 18.67 -9.27 7.25
CA SER A 117 20.00 -8.66 7.33
C SER A 117 20.06 -7.19 6.91
N GLN A 118 19.13 -6.72 6.11
CA GLN A 118 19.13 -5.35 5.56
C GLN A 118 17.72 -4.90 5.21
N ASP A 119 17.47 -3.60 5.38
CA ASP A 119 16.23 -2.95 5.03
C ASP A 119 16.49 -1.94 3.91
N TYR A 120 15.61 -1.94 2.93
CA TYR A 120 15.71 -1.09 1.75
C TYR A 120 14.45 -0.25 1.57
N GLU A 121 14.65 0.98 1.18
CA GLU A 121 13.61 1.82 0.63
C GLU A 121 13.75 1.88 -0.89
N LEU A 122 12.70 1.53 -1.60
CA LEU A 122 12.62 1.55 -3.05
C LEU A 122 11.76 2.73 -3.46
N ARG A 123 12.37 3.76 -4.04
CA ARG A 123 11.71 5.03 -4.40
C ARG A 123 11.76 5.30 -5.89
N ASN A 124 10.93 6.26 -6.32
CA ASN A 124 10.85 6.73 -7.71
C ASN A 124 10.56 5.62 -8.71
N GLY A 125 9.88 4.58 -8.29
CA GLY A 125 9.40 3.54 -9.17
C GLY A 125 8.23 4.00 -10.03
N THR A 126 7.97 3.28 -11.09
CA THR A 126 6.79 3.44 -11.93
C THR A 126 5.80 2.32 -11.67
N SER A 127 4.52 2.62 -11.75
CA SER A 127 3.45 1.64 -11.78
C SER A 127 2.79 1.60 -13.15
N GLN A 128 2.41 0.41 -13.58
CA GLN A 128 1.56 0.20 -14.75
C GLN A 128 0.47 -0.81 -14.39
N LEU A 129 -0.78 -0.42 -14.58
CA LEU A 129 -1.93 -1.29 -14.37
C LEU A 129 -2.62 -1.58 -15.70
N SER A 130 -2.85 -2.86 -15.97
CA SER A 130 -3.64 -3.33 -17.11
C SER A 130 -4.96 -3.85 -16.58
N VAL A 131 -6.06 -3.16 -16.92
CA VAL A 131 -7.39 -3.43 -16.40
C VAL A 131 -8.26 -4.01 -17.50
N ASN A 132 -8.94 -5.12 -17.21
CA ASN A 132 -9.96 -5.70 -18.06
C ASN A 132 -11.30 -5.73 -17.31
N PHE A 133 -12.14 -4.75 -17.57
CA PHE A 133 -13.45 -4.63 -16.91
C PHE A 133 -14.42 -5.74 -17.32
N SER A 134 -14.29 -6.29 -18.54
CA SER A 134 -15.15 -7.40 -18.98
C SER A 134 -14.94 -8.67 -18.19
N THR A 135 -13.73 -8.92 -17.72
CA THR A 135 -13.38 -10.08 -16.90
C THR A 135 -13.28 -9.78 -15.43
N SER A 136 -13.45 -8.48 -15.04
CA SER A 136 -13.25 -7.97 -13.69
C SER A 136 -11.88 -8.32 -13.12
N LYS A 137 -10.82 -8.16 -13.93
CA LYS A 137 -9.45 -8.47 -13.57
C LYS A 137 -8.51 -7.31 -13.87
N LEU A 138 -7.49 -7.17 -13.04
CA LEU A 138 -6.38 -6.28 -13.31
C LEU A 138 -5.04 -6.94 -12.96
N ASP A 139 -4.00 -6.50 -13.67
CA ASP A 139 -2.61 -6.80 -13.37
C ASP A 139 -1.88 -5.49 -13.06
N VAL A 140 -0.91 -5.55 -12.17
CA VAL A 140 -0.05 -4.41 -11.82
C VAL A 140 1.42 -4.78 -11.92
N THR A 141 2.21 -3.88 -12.47
CA THR A 141 3.67 -3.96 -12.47
C THR A 141 4.24 -2.70 -11.84
N MET A 142 5.11 -2.86 -10.87
CA MET A 142 5.88 -1.78 -10.24
C MET A 142 7.37 -2.05 -10.52
N ALA A 143 8.08 -1.07 -11.06
CA ALA A 143 9.46 -1.26 -11.50
C ALA A 143 10.23 0.07 -11.55
N GLY A 144 11.54 0.00 -11.85
CA GLY A 144 12.36 1.19 -12.07
C GLY A 144 12.80 1.89 -10.77
N PHE A 145 12.73 1.21 -9.66
CA PHE A 145 13.05 1.77 -8.35
C PHE A 145 14.53 2.17 -8.21
N THR A 146 14.74 3.24 -7.47
CA THR A 146 16.03 3.57 -6.84
C THR A 146 16.02 3.02 -5.43
N ALA A 147 16.99 2.19 -5.09
CA ALA A 147 17.09 1.59 -3.77
C ALA A 147 18.03 2.38 -2.86
N THR A 148 17.62 2.58 -1.62
CA THR A 148 18.44 3.15 -0.55
C THR A 148 18.43 2.18 0.63
N ASP A 149 19.61 1.87 1.15
CA ASP A 149 19.75 1.13 2.40
C ASP A 149 19.29 2.02 3.55
N LEU A 150 18.35 1.55 4.37
CA LEU A 150 17.75 2.34 5.44
C LEU A 150 18.70 2.62 6.62
N TYR A 151 19.71 1.78 6.81
CA TYR A 151 20.69 1.97 7.88
C TYR A 151 21.82 2.93 7.47
N SER A 152 22.41 2.70 6.30
CA SER A 152 23.52 3.54 5.82
C SER A 152 23.08 4.81 5.10
N GLN A 153 21.80 4.91 4.74
CA GLN A 153 21.22 6.01 3.95
C GLN A 153 21.94 6.22 2.60
N THR A 154 22.49 5.15 2.05
CA THR A 154 23.21 5.17 0.77
C THR A 154 22.42 4.49 -0.33
N VAL A 155 22.52 5.04 -1.54
CA VAL A 155 21.95 4.39 -2.73
C VAL A 155 22.71 3.07 -2.97
N THR A 156 21.98 2.01 -3.18
CA THR A 156 22.51 0.65 -3.28
C THR A 156 21.72 -0.18 -4.29
N THR A 157 22.09 -1.44 -4.45
CA THR A 157 21.34 -2.40 -5.26
C THR A 157 20.42 -3.20 -4.35
N ALA A 158 19.12 -3.08 -4.57
CA ALA A 158 18.14 -3.88 -3.85
C ALA A 158 18.13 -5.34 -4.32
N PRO A 159 17.68 -6.26 -3.46
CA PRO A 159 17.50 -7.66 -3.84
C PRO A 159 16.40 -7.86 -4.89
N ILE A 160 15.49 -6.88 -5.03
CA ILE A 160 14.42 -6.87 -6.05
C ILE A 160 14.42 -5.56 -6.82
N ASN A 161 14.03 -5.60 -8.09
CA ASN A 161 13.85 -4.40 -8.92
C ASN A 161 12.47 -4.31 -9.57
N ARG A 162 11.61 -5.30 -9.32
CA ARG A 162 10.24 -5.33 -9.83
C ARG A 162 9.31 -6.09 -8.89
N ILE A 163 8.07 -5.61 -8.78
CA ILE A 163 6.95 -6.28 -8.13
C ILE A 163 5.85 -6.43 -9.16
N VAL A 164 5.29 -7.63 -9.28
CA VAL A 164 4.22 -7.94 -10.24
C VAL A 164 3.06 -8.57 -9.50
N GLY A 165 1.88 -8.02 -9.67
CA GLY A 165 0.61 -8.57 -9.22
C GLY A 165 -0.25 -8.99 -10.42
N ASN A 166 -0.75 -10.23 -10.42
CA ASN A 166 -1.55 -10.77 -11.49
C ASN A 166 -2.94 -11.19 -11.00
N ASN A 167 -3.93 -11.01 -11.85
CA ASN A 167 -5.30 -11.49 -11.63
C ASN A 167 -5.97 -10.94 -10.36
N LEU A 168 -5.69 -9.69 -9.96
CA LEU A 168 -6.46 -9.04 -8.91
C LEU A 168 -7.93 -8.97 -9.34
N THR A 169 -8.83 -9.22 -8.42
CA THR A 169 -10.27 -9.27 -8.71
C THR A 169 -10.91 -7.92 -8.42
N ILE A 170 -11.58 -7.36 -9.41
CA ILE A 170 -12.37 -6.13 -9.28
C ILE A 170 -13.73 -6.49 -8.71
N ALA A 171 -14.16 -5.78 -7.67
CA ALA A 171 -15.48 -5.89 -7.06
C ALA A 171 -16.01 -4.47 -6.73
N GLY A 172 -17.08 -4.08 -7.43
CA GLY A 172 -17.56 -2.69 -7.37
C GLY A 172 -16.48 -1.72 -7.87
N ASN A 173 -16.14 -0.74 -7.06
CA ASN A 173 -15.08 0.23 -7.32
C ASN A 173 -13.75 -0.07 -6.62
N GLY A 174 -13.60 -1.26 -6.08
CA GLY A 174 -12.37 -1.74 -5.44
C GLY A 174 -11.83 -2.99 -6.11
N PHE A 175 -10.63 -3.38 -5.71
CA PHE A 175 -10.02 -4.63 -6.14
C PHE A 175 -9.12 -5.21 -5.04
N SER A 176 -8.91 -6.52 -5.07
CA SER A 176 -8.08 -7.21 -4.08
C SER A 176 -7.63 -8.59 -4.56
N GLY A 177 -6.82 -9.25 -3.75
CA GLY A 177 -6.32 -10.60 -3.99
C GLY A 177 -5.27 -10.64 -5.10
N GLY A 178 -5.34 -11.63 -5.98
CA GLY A 178 -4.33 -11.87 -7.00
C GLY A 178 -3.11 -12.62 -6.46
N THR A 179 -2.14 -12.83 -7.35
CA THR A 179 -0.85 -13.43 -7.01
C THR A 179 0.26 -12.42 -7.22
N PHE A 180 1.03 -12.16 -6.18
CA PHE A 180 2.17 -11.25 -6.26
C PHE A 180 3.49 -12.01 -6.29
N SER A 181 4.44 -11.44 -7.02
CA SER A 181 5.82 -11.93 -7.12
C SER A 181 6.79 -10.77 -7.10
N THR A 182 7.95 -11.00 -6.52
CA THR A 182 9.11 -10.12 -6.58
C THR A 182 10.14 -10.66 -7.54
N LEU A 183 10.74 -9.80 -8.35
CA LEU A 183 11.71 -10.19 -9.36
C LEU A 183 12.99 -9.35 -9.25
N ASN A 184 14.10 -9.95 -9.68
CA ASN A 184 15.33 -9.24 -9.97
C ASN A 184 15.83 -9.65 -11.36
N ASN A 185 15.94 -8.68 -12.26
CA ASN A 185 16.37 -8.90 -13.65
C ASN A 185 15.58 -10.01 -14.37
N GLY A 186 14.27 -10.07 -14.12
CA GLY A 186 13.35 -11.02 -14.73
C GLY A 186 13.28 -12.40 -14.04
N SER A 187 14.15 -12.68 -13.09
CA SER A 187 14.09 -13.90 -12.29
C SER A 187 13.29 -13.68 -11.02
N THR A 188 12.43 -14.63 -10.67
CA THR A 188 11.69 -14.59 -9.41
C THR A 188 12.68 -14.65 -8.25
N VAL A 189 12.57 -13.72 -7.33
CA VAL A 189 13.32 -13.69 -6.09
C VAL A 189 12.38 -14.06 -4.96
N ASN A 190 12.60 -15.24 -4.41
CA ASN A 190 11.97 -15.55 -3.12
C ASN A 190 12.76 -14.78 -2.06
N LEU A 191 12.24 -13.65 -1.62
CA LEU A 191 12.79 -12.95 -0.44
C LEU A 191 12.66 -13.78 0.83
N THR A 192 12.13 -14.96 0.73
CA THR A 192 11.11 -15.47 1.55
C THR A 192 11.19 -16.99 1.59
N GLY A 193 10.97 -17.55 2.76
CA GLY A 193 10.83 -18.96 3.01
C GLY A 193 9.52 -19.55 2.48
N ALA A 194 9.08 -20.66 3.09
CA ALA A 194 7.96 -21.46 2.57
C ALA A 194 6.57 -20.90 2.87
N ASN A 195 6.41 -19.90 3.74
CA ASN A 195 5.11 -19.44 4.29
C ASN A 195 4.75 -18.03 3.81
N THR A 196 4.61 -17.82 2.50
CA THR A 196 4.28 -16.49 1.98
C THR A 196 2.81 -16.13 2.22
N SER A 197 2.58 -15.06 2.94
CA SER A 197 1.27 -14.39 3.05
C SER A 197 1.27 -13.10 2.26
N THR A 198 0.21 -12.86 1.50
CA THR A 198 0.03 -11.63 0.72
C THR A 198 -1.31 -11.01 1.02
N LEU A 199 -1.30 -9.72 1.33
CA LEU A 199 -2.48 -8.88 1.41
C LEU A 199 -2.36 -7.78 0.37
N SER A 200 -3.41 -7.59 -0.41
CA SER A 200 -3.45 -6.55 -1.43
C SER A 200 -4.84 -5.95 -1.51
N GLY A 201 -4.90 -4.69 -1.83
CA GLY A 201 -6.17 -4.01 -2.07
C GLY A 201 -5.97 -2.63 -2.64
N GLY A 202 -6.98 -2.15 -3.34
CA GLY A 202 -7.00 -0.83 -3.93
C GLY A 202 -8.38 -0.43 -4.39
N ALA A 203 -8.47 0.72 -5.03
CA ALA A 203 -9.71 1.23 -5.55
C ALA A 203 -9.48 2.14 -6.75
N PHE A 204 -10.58 2.38 -7.48
CA PHE A 204 -10.67 3.36 -8.56
C PHE A 204 -11.27 4.65 -8.00
N PHE A 205 -10.75 5.78 -8.47
CA PHE A 205 -11.08 7.12 -7.98
C PHE A 205 -11.48 8.03 -9.15
N GLY A 206 -12.21 9.11 -8.81
CA GLY A 206 -12.71 10.08 -9.75
C GLY A 206 -14.21 10.00 -9.99
N TYR A 207 -14.75 11.03 -10.64
CA TYR A 207 -16.20 11.13 -10.86
C TYR A 207 -16.70 10.41 -12.11
N ASN A 208 -15.81 10.03 -13.01
CA ASN A 208 -16.16 9.36 -14.28
C ASN A 208 -17.30 10.08 -15.07
N THR A 209 -17.28 11.42 -15.05
CA THR A 209 -18.38 12.21 -15.63
C THR A 209 -18.36 12.28 -17.14
N ASN A 210 -17.20 12.04 -17.79
CA ASN A 210 -17.02 12.20 -19.23
C ASN A 210 -16.13 11.15 -19.88
N SER A 211 -15.62 10.18 -19.12
CA SER A 211 -14.76 9.12 -19.66
C SER A 211 -15.39 7.74 -19.44
N ALA A 212 -15.05 6.80 -20.29
CA ALA A 212 -15.48 5.41 -20.14
C ALA A 212 -14.63 4.63 -19.10
N THR A 213 -13.71 5.32 -18.44
CA THR A 213 -12.78 4.74 -17.45
C THR A 213 -12.70 5.63 -16.21
N PRO A 214 -12.43 5.10 -15.02
CA PRO A 214 -12.07 5.89 -13.84
C PRO A 214 -10.87 6.80 -14.14
N ASP A 215 -10.79 7.92 -13.42
CA ASP A 215 -9.73 8.91 -13.64
C ASP A 215 -8.39 8.45 -13.04
N GLU A 216 -8.44 7.82 -11.86
CA GLU A 216 -7.25 7.38 -11.12
C GLU A 216 -7.47 6.01 -10.49
N VAL A 217 -6.36 5.33 -10.21
CA VAL A 217 -6.35 4.05 -9.52
C VAL A 217 -5.18 4.01 -8.53
N ALA A 218 -5.42 3.49 -7.33
CA ALA A 218 -4.36 3.31 -6.35
C ALA A 218 -4.53 2.03 -5.55
N GLY A 219 -3.42 1.49 -5.06
CA GLY A 219 -3.45 0.29 -4.26
C GLY A 219 -2.22 0.13 -3.38
N VAL A 220 -2.33 -0.84 -2.49
CA VAL A 220 -1.28 -1.24 -1.56
C VAL A 220 -1.13 -2.77 -1.57
N VAL A 221 0.08 -3.23 -1.32
CA VAL A 221 0.37 -4.65 -1.17
C VAL A 221 1.36 -4.86 -0.02
N LEU A 222 1.10 -5.88 0.77
CA LEU A 222 1.98 -6.37 1.80
C LEU A 222 2.23 -7.85 1.57
N MET A 223 3.49 -8.21 1.38
CA MET A 223 3.94 -9.60 1.27
C MET A 223 4.86 -9.88 2.45
N LYS A 224 4.60 -10.96 3.17
CA LYS A 224 5.43 -11.40 4.29
C LYS A 224 5.67 -12.89 4.19
N ASP A 225 6.83 -13.31 4.64
CA ASP A 225 7.14 -14.70 5.01
C ASP A 225 8.09 -14.76 6.20
N ASP A 226 8.70 -15.94 6.42
CA ASP A 226 9.53 -16.20 7.60
C ASP A 226 10.82 -15.36 7.65
N ASN A 227 11.26 -14.77 6.52
CA ASN A 227 12.57 -14.13 6.40
C ASN A 227 12.51 -12.65 5.99
N GLY A 228 11.33 -12.11 5.68
CA GLY A 228 11.24 -10.74 5.25
C GLY A 228 9.83 -10.24 4.96
N LEU A 229 9.78 -8.98 4.58
CA LEU A 229 8.55 -8.26 4.28
C LEU A 229 8.77 -7.33 3.10
N VAL A 230 7.79 -7.25 2.22
CA VAL A 230 7.68 -6.21 1.20
C VAL A 230 6.36 -5.48 1.40
N SER A 231 6.44 -4.18 1.64
CA SER A 231 5.29 -3.29 1.67
C SER A 231 5.42 -2.32 0.52
N ALA A 232 4.42 -2.27 -0.35
CA ALA A 232 4.44 -1.37 -1.50
C ALA A 232 3.11 -0.66 -1.68
N TRP A 233 3.19 0.53 -2.27
CA TRP A 233 2.04 1.27 -2.74
C TRP A 233 2.25 1.68 -4.21
N TYR A 234 1.14 1.92 -4.89
CA TYR A 234 1.12 2.42 -6.27
C TYR A 234 -0.09 3.31 -6.50
N ILE A 235 0.08 4.28 -7.37
CA ILE A 235 -0.94 5.22 -7.81
C ILE A 235 -0.73 5.51 -9.29
N ALA A 236 -1.79 5.68 -10.06
CA ALA A 236 -1.73 5.89 -11.49
C ALA A 236 -2.99 6.61 -12.02
N ASP A 237 -2.86 7.26 -13.17
CA ASP A 237 -3.89 7.96 -13.93
C ASP A 237 -3.89 7.57 -15.44
#